data_6d16e6187ec8907fc07e485ad813ea2d
#
_entry.id   6d16e6187ec8907fc07e485ad813ea2d
#
_cell.length_a   1.000
_cell.length_b   1.000
_cell.length_c   1.000
_cell.angle_alpha   90.00
_cell.angle_beta   90.00
_cell.angle_gamma   90.00
#
_symmetry.space_group_name_H-M   'P 1'
#
loop_
_entity.id
_entity.type
_entity.pdbx_description
1 polymer ?
#
loop_
_entity_poly.entity_id
_entity_poly.type
_entity_poly.pdbx_seq_one_letter_code
_entity_poly.pdbx_strand_id
1 'polypeptide(L)'
;MKTTKLLIIAALAFAGTALQAQEVKPVEASVEDYIALLNQNGYQAYSFDISHLKDTTYNILFEVREYVAGNPEPVKVTPYGRRLHNRTMVKDFMWRELSEEELSEIKAASIDFENGVFSRTEKITVGFLPCKNASTEIGRIFVENQGNVGFSLMLKPIDHKGAYDNDVIYQYNTLPFKASAFEEGKFIPLATYASFWFDERFNIIRFCGAEEVDPDMTTDVLEETPHYFVIGVIFNKA
;
A
#
# COMPACT_ATOMS: atom_id res chain seq x y z
N MET A 1 -26.19 77.78 18.84
CA MET A 1 -26.17 77.10 17.51
C MET A 1 -24.76 76.72 17.07
N LYS A 2 -24.00 75.99 17.87
CA LYS A 2 -22.62 75.57 17.47
C LYS A 2 -22.28 74.13 17.82
N THR A 3 -23.21 73.29 18.25
CA THR A 3 -22.97 71.90 18.70
C THR A 3 -23.45 70.79 17.71
N THR A 4 -24.14 71.18 16.65
CA THR A 4 -24.72 70.15 15.72
C THR A 4 -23.85 69.83 14.50
N LYS A 5 -22.74 70.54 14.30
CA LYS A 5 -21.84 70.31 13.18
C LYS A 5 -20.69 69.32 13.47
N LEU A 6 -20.47 68.99 14.75
CA LEU A 6 -19.35 68.10 15.13
C LEU A 6 -19.72 66.61 15.10
N LEU A 7 -21.04 66.31 15.12
CA LEU A 7 -21.53 64.91 15.15
C LEU A 7 -21.60 64.26 13.76
N ILE A 8 -21.61 65.02 12.67
CA ILE A 8 -21.70 64.49 11.32
C ILE A 8 -20.34 64.06 10.77
N ILE A 9 -19.22 64.61 11.27
CA ILE A 9 -17.88 64.26 10.81
C ILE A 9 -17.39 62.96 11.45
N ALA A 10 -17.87 62.60 12.64
CA ALA A 10 -17.51 61.36 13.33
C ALA A 10 -18.21 60.12 12.72
N ALA A 11 -19.37 60.30 12.07
CA ALA A 11 -20.12 59.20 11.45
C ALA A 11 -19.58 58.79 10.08
N LEU A 12 -18.81 59.62 9.40
CA LEU A 12 -18.22 59.33 8.09
C LEU A 12 -16.82 58.69 8.17
N ALA A 13 -16.21 58.66 9.35
CA ALA A 13 -14.89 58.03 9.54
C ALA A 13 -14.98 56.51 9.82
N PHE A 14 -16.17 55.96 10.09
CA PHE A 14 -16.38 54.54 10.35
C PHE A 14 -16.92 53.72 9.16
N ALA A 15 -17.17 54.38 8.03
CA ALA A 15 -17.67 53.69 6.83
C ALA A 15 -16.54 53.19 5.88
N GLY A 16 -15.31 53.25 6.32
CA GLY A 16 -14.13 52.86 5.55
C GLY A 16 -13.45 51.56 5.99
N THR A 17 -14.18 50.66 6.66
CA THR A 17 -13.70 49.25 6.68
C THR A 17 -13.93 48.70 5.27
N ALA A 18 -12.92 48.83 4.44
CA ALA A 18 -12.87 48.11 3.19
C ALA A 18 -13.18 46.63 3.49
N LEU A 19 -14.34 46.16 3.02
CA LEU A 19 -14.54 44.74 2.79
C LEU A 19 -13.38 44.32 1.86
N GLN A 20 -12.27 43.86 2.44
CA GLN A 20 -11.32 43.11 1.66
C GLN A 20 -12.10 41.90 1.14
N ALA A 21 -12.49 41.98 -0.12
CA ALA A 21 -13.05 40.83 -0.81
C ALA A 21 -12.05 39.70 -0.61
N GLN A 22 -12.46 38.62 0.08
CA GLN A 22 -11.66 37.44 0.21
C GLN A 22 -11.50 36.88 -1.23
N GLU A 23 -10.32 37.04 -1.78
CA GLU A 23 -10.00 36.50 -3.10
C GLU A 23 -9.72 35.02 -2.96
N VAL A 24 -10.43 34.20 -3.73
CA VAL A 24 -10.09 32.79 -3.95
C VAL A 24 -8.97 32.75 -4.97
N LYS A 25 -7.79 32.36 -4.53
CA LYS A 25 -6.60 32.28 -5.41
C LYS A 25 -6.27 30.83 -5.72
N PRO A 26 -5.87 30.51 -6.96
CA PRO A 26 -5.31 29.21 -7.27
C PRO A 26 -4.01 29.01 -6.49
N VAL A 27 -3.85 27.81 -5.93
CA VAL A 27 -2.61 27.33 -5.33
C VAL A 27 -2.17 26.06 -6.01
N GLU A 28 -0.89 25.73 -5.93
CA GLU A 28 -0.37 24.47 -6.44
C GLU A 28 -0.94 23.30 -5.61
N ALA A 29 -1.34 22.23 -6.31
CA ALA A 29 -1.85 21.04 -5.66
C ALA A 29 -0.74 20.36 -4.84
N SER A 30 -1.07 20.00 -3.61
CA SER A 30 -0.17 19.30 -2.70
C SER A 30 -0.11 17.79 -3.00
N VAL A 31 0.83 17.09 -2.37
CA VAL A 31 0.91 15.62 -2.44
C VAL A 31 -0.36 14.99 -1.86
N GLU A 32 -0.94 15.56 -0.82
CA GLU A 32 -2.18 15.11 -0.18
C GLU A 32 -3.38 15.19 -1.14
N ASP A 33 -3.44 16.22 -1.97
CA ASP A 33 -4.49 16.35 -3.00
C ASP A 33 -4.39 15.22 -4.04
N TYR A 34 -3.17 14.86 -4.46
CA TYR A 34 -2.93 13.73 -5.38
C TYR A 34 -3.25 12.40 -4.71
N ILE A 35 -2.91 12.20 -3.44
CA ILE A 35 -3.24 10.97 -2.70
C ILE A 35 -4.76 10.81 -2.61
N ALA A 36 -5.50 11.87 -2.32
CA ALA A 36 -6.96 11.84 -2.28
C ALA A 36 -7.57 11.41 -3.62
N LEU A 37 -7.05 11.94 -4.73
CA LEU A 37 -7.47 11.54 -6.08
C LEU A 37 -7.13 10.09 -6.40
N LEU A 38 -5.95 9.61 -6.02
CA LEU A 38 -5.54 8.23 -6.23
C LEU A 38 -6.47 7.27 -5.47
N ASN A 39 -6.75 7.55 -4.20
CA ASN A 39 -7.66 6.74 -3.37
C ASN A 39 -9.07 6.69 -3.94
N GLN A 40 -9.61 7.83 -4.42
CA GLN A 40 -10.92 7.87 -5.09
C GLN A 40 -10.98 7.02 -6.37
N ASN A 41 -9.84 6.83 -7.02
CA ASN A 41 -9.72 5.97 -8.20
C ASN A 41 -9.37 4.51 -7.86
N GLY A 42 -9.41 4.11 -6.58
CA GLY A 42 -9.19 2.74 -6.13
C GLY A 42 -7.72 2.33 -6.00
N TYR A 43 -6.77 3.29 -6.07
CA TYR A 43 -5.38 3.00 -5.73
C TYR A 43 -5.25 2.87 -4.21
N GLN A 44 -4.62 1.80 -3.75
CA GLN A 44 -4.34 1.58 -2.33
C GLN A 44 -2.92 1.06 -2.18
N ALA A 45 -2.23 1.46 -1.12
CA ALA A 45 -0.87 1.01 -0.86
C ALA A 45 -0.58 0.90 0.64
N TYR A 46 0.18 -0.13 1.01
CA TYR A 46 0.66 -0.38 2.37
C TYR A 46 2.16 -0.53 2.37
N SER A 47 2.83 0.18 3.26
CA SER A 47 4.28 0.15 3.39
C SER A 47 4.70 -0.53 4.69
N PHE A 48 5.75 -1.34 4.61
CA PHE A 48 6.26 -2.15 5.71
C PHE A 48 7.75 -1.86 5.89
N ASP A 49 8.13 -1.52 7.12
CA ASP A 49 9.51 -1.29 7.51
C ASP A 49 10.23 -2.62 7.74
N ILE A 50 11.34 -2.82 7.03
CA ILE A 50 12.24 -3.96 7.17
C ILE A 50 13.68 -3.53 7.53
N SER A 51 13.87 -2.30 8.00
CA SER A 51 15.19 -1.72 8.34
C SER A 51 15.93 -2.51 9.41
N HIS A 52 15.20 -3.24 10.27
CA HIS A 52 15.78 -4.13 11.27
C HIS A 52 16.58 -5.31 10.68
N LEU A 53 16.36 -5.64 9.38
CA LEU A 53 17.09 -6.71 8.68
C LEU A 53 18.42 -6.25 8.06
N LYS A 54 18.91 -5.08 8.42
CA LYS A 54 20.07 -4.40 7.79
C LYS A 54 21.41 -5.13 7.91
N ASP A 55 21.59 -5.99 8.91
CA ASP A 55 22.90 -6.58 9.22
C ASP A 55 23.15 -7.94 8.54
N THR A 56 22.11 -8.54 7.96
CA THR A 56 22.19 -9.83 7.27
C THR A 56 21.61 -9.71 5.86
N THR A 57 22.21 -10.39 4.88
CA THR A 57 21.66 -10.46 3.53
C THR A 57 20.62 -11.58 3.45
N TYR A 58 19.41 -11.21 3.05
CA TYR A 58 18.29 -12.13 2.82
C TYR A 58 17.85 -12.09 1.37
N ASN A 59 17.53 -13.25 0.83
CA ASN A 59 16.73 -13.38 -0.37
C ASN A 59 15.28 -13.06 -0.01
N ILE A 60 14.63 -12.24 -0.80
CA ILE A 60 13.23 -11.83 -0.62
C ILE A 60 12.39 -12.60 -1.63
N LEU A 61 11.46 -13.41 -1.15
CA LEU A 61 10.47 -14.12 -1.94
C LEU A 61 9.08 -13.62 -1.54
N PHE A 62 8.29 -13.18 -2.49
CA PHE A 62 6.89 -12.87 -2.27
C PHE A 62 6.01 -14.05 -2.67
N GLU A 63 4.92 -14.23 -1.94
CA GLU A 63 3.87 -15.18 -2.29
C GLU A 63 2.51 -14.50 -2.26
N VAL A 64 1.69 -14.88 -3.22
CA VAL A 64 0.25 -14.62 -3.19
C VAL A 64 -0.44 -15.96 -2.93
N ARG A 65 -1.15 -16.04 -1.81
CA ARG A 65 -1.90 -17.21 -1.35
C ARG A 65 -3.38 -16.98 -1.52
N GLU A 66 -4.05 -17.83 -2.27
CA GLU A 66 -5.50 -17.79 -2.51
C GLU A 66 -6.22 -18.72 -1.53
N TYR A 67 -7.27 -18.21 -0.89
CA TYR A 67 -8.10 -18.94 0.07
C TYR A 67 -9.57 -18.91 -0.33
N VAL A 68 -10.30 -19.94 0.09
CA VAL A 68 -11.75 -20.08 -0.11
C VAL A 68 -12.36 -20.49 1.22
N ALA A 69 -13.53 -19.96 1.54
CA ALA A 69 -14.26 -20.28 2.79
C ALA A 69 -14.31 -21.77 3.08
N GLY A 70 -14.13 -22.11 4.37
CA GLY A 70 -14.12 -23.48 4.85
C GLY A 70 -12.86 -24.28 4.60
N ASN A 71 -11.83 -23.67 3.96
CA ASN A 71 -10.53 -24.30 3.78
C ASN A 71 -9.45 -23.51 4.55
N PRO A 72 -8.84 -24.06 5.62
CA PRO A 72 -7.81 -23.38 6.38
C PRO A 72 -6.48 -23.23 5.63
N GLU A 73 -6.25 -24.07 4.61
CA GLU A 73 -5.06 -24.03 3.79
C GLU A 73 -5.31 -23.28 2.49
N PRO A 74 -4.30 -22.60 1.91
CA PRO A 74 -4.45 -21.92 0.64
C PRO A 74 -4.72 -22.93 -0.48
N VAL A 75 -5.74 -22.64 -1.31
CA VAL A 75 -6.05 -23.47 -2.49
C VAL A 75 -5.05 -23.26 -3.62
N LYS A 76 -4.30 -22.16 -3.57
CA LYS A 76 -3.23 -21.84 -4.52
C LYS A 76 -2.17 -20.96 -3.87
N VAL A 77 -0.90 -21.26 -4.17
CA VAL A 77 0.26 -20.43 -3.80
C VAL A 77 1.02 -20.05 -5.05
N THR A 78 1.24 -18.76 -5.27
CA THR A 78 1.98 -18.28 -6.44
C THR A 78 3.18 -17.45 -5.96
N PRO A 79 4.42 -17.92 -6.21
CA PRO A 79 5.62 -17.19 -5.83
C PRO A 79 5.98 -16.10 -6.83
N TYR A 80 6.55 -15.00 -6.34
CA TYR A 80 7.03 -13.86 -7.11
C TYR A 80 8.39 -13.38 -6.57
N GLY A 81 9.10 -12.58 -7.36
CA GLY A 81 10.29 -11.87 -6.87
C GLY A 81 11.56 -12.71 -6.81
N ARG A 82 11.78 -13.58 -7.77
CA ARG A 82 13.06 -14.31 -7.86
C ARG A 82 14.22 -13.33 -8.02
N ARG A 83 15.26 -13.44 -7.18
CA ARG A 83 16.50 -12.64 -7.17
C ARG A 83 16.38 -11.24 -6.54
N LEU A 84 15.42 -11.01 -5.68
CA LEU A 84 15.40 -9.81 -4.84
C LEU A 84 16.16 -10.07 -3.54
N HIS A 85 16.85 -9.05 -3.05
CA HIS A 85 17.60 -9.09 -1.79
C HIS A 85 17.30 -7.84 -0.97
N ASN A 86 17.43 -7.93 0.36
CA ASN A 86 17.35 -6.74 1.21
C ASN A 86 18.63 -5.88 1.17
N ARG A 87 19.72 -6.39 0.57
CA ARG A 87 21.02 -5.69 0.42
C ARG A 87 21.58 -5.95 -0.96
N THR A 88 22.10 -4.92 -1.61
CA THR A 88 22.93 -5.04 -2.81
C THR A 88 24.39 -4.93 -2.37
N MET A 89 25.20 -5.90 -2.74
CA MET A 89 26.60 -5.93 -2.36
C MET A 89 27.46 -5.30 -3.48
N VAL A 90 28.54 -4.64 -3.10
CA VAL A 90 29.52 -4.07 -4.06
C VAL A 90 30.03 -5.14 -5.02
N LYS A 91 30.27 -6.38 -4.54
CA LYS A 91 30.68 -7.51 -5.38
C LYS A 91 29.71 -7.86 -6.50
N ASP A 92 28.44 -7.50 -6.38
CA ASP A 92 27.41 -7.77 -7.40
C ASP A 92 27.64 -6.94 -8.67
N PHE A 93 28.43 -5.86 -8.57
CA PHE A 93 28.88 -5.06 -9.71
C PHE A 93 30.22 -5.52 -10.30
N MET A 94 30.97 -6.37 -9.56
CA MET A 94 32.33 -6.82 -9.93
C MET A 94 32.32 -8.09 -10.81
N TRP A 95 31.27 -8.29 -11.59
CA TRP A 95 31.20 -9.40 -12.54
C TRP A 95 32.15 -9.24 -13.75
N ARG A 96 32.78 -8.10 -13.90
CA ARG A 96 33.83 -7.74 -14.86
C ARG A 96 34.86 -6.85 -14.17
N GLU A 97 36.00 -6.65 -14.80
CA GLU A 97 36.93 -5.60 -14.37
C GLU A 97 36.30 -4.22 -14.54
N LEU A 98 36.36 -3.42 -13.52
CA LEU A 98 35.91 -2.03 -13.48
C LEU A 98 37.09 -1.09 -13.70
N SER A 99 36.86 0.05 -14.36
CA SER A 99 37.83 1.14 -14.42
C SER A 99 37.97 1.79 -13.03
N GLU A 100 39.06 2.54 -12.82
CA GLU A 100 39.25 3.30 -11.57
C GLU A 100 38.14 4.33 -11.35
N GLU A 101 37.61 4.93 -12.44
CA GLU A 101 36.53 5.88 -12.39
C GLU A 101 35.23 5.19 -11.94
N GLU A 102 34.84 4.07 -12.56
CA GLU A 102 33.66 3.27 -12.17
C GLU A 102 33.75 2.80 -10.73
N LEU A 103 34.94 2.35 -10.29
CA LEU A 103 35.15 1.94 -8.91
C LEU A 103 35.00 3.12 -7.93
N SER A 104 35.49 4.30 -8.31
CA SER A 104 35.33 5.52 -7.53
C SER A 104 33.86 5.93 -7.39
N GLU A 105 33.07 5.82 -8.48
CA GLU A 105 31.64 6.11 -8.47
C GLU A 105 30.88 5.13 -7.58
N ILE A 106 31.15 3.83 -7.69
CA ILE A 106 30.54 2.80 -6.82
C ILE A 106 30.88 3.07 -5.36
N LYS A 107 32.15 3.41 -5.08
CA LYS A 107 32.57 3.74 -3.72
C LYS A 107 31.82 4.96 -3.17
N ALA A 108 31.69 6.01 -3.95
CA ALA A 108 31.00 7.25 -3.56
C ALA A 108 29.49 7.03 -3.35
N ALA A 109 28.87 6.13 -4.14
CA ALA A 109 27.45 5.80 -4.05
C ALA A 109 27.12 4.74 -2.99
N SER A 110 28.12 4.01 -2.48
CA SER A 110 27.92 2.93 -1.51
C SER A 110 27.61 3.49 -0.11
N ILE A 111 26.64 2.89 0.56
CA ILE A 111 26.29 3.27 1.95
C ILE A 111 27.34 2.77 2.96
N ASP A 112 28.04 1.69 2.65
CA ASP A 112 29.09 1.09 3.49
C ASP A 112 30.05 0.28 2.61
N PHE A 113 30.91 0.99 1.88
CA PHE A 113 31.85 0.39 0.94
C PHE A 113 32.88 -0.54 1.63
N GLU A 114 33.30 -0.20 2.85
CA GLU A 114 34.29 -0.97 3.59
C GLU A 114 33.79 -2.37 3.95
N ASN A 115 32.49 -2.48 4.26
CA ASN A 115 31.82 -3.75 4.49
C ASN A 115 31.16 -4.32 3.20
N GLY A 116 31.45 -3.72 2.06
CA GLY A 116 31.00 -4.19 0.76
C GLY A 116 29.51 -4.01 0.50
N VAL A 117 28.84 -3.08 1.17
CA VAL A 117 27.40 -2.82 1.01
C VAL A 117 27.16 -1.60 0.13
N PHE A 118 26.58 -1.83 -1.05
CA PHE A 118 26.21 -0.75 -1.96
C PHE A 118 24.91 -0.06 -1.52
N SER A 119 23.84 -0.82 -1.35
CA SER A 119 22.55 -0.28 -0.91
C SER A 119 21.81 -1.25 0.01
N ARG A 120 20.84 -0.72 0.76
CA ARG A 120 19.91 -1.51 1.60
C ARG A 120 18.48 -1.20 1.17
N THR A 121 17.62 -2.18 1.38
CA THR A 121 16.17 -2.03 1.30
C THR A 121 15.64 -1.90 2.72
N GLU A 122 15.03 -0.80 3.03
CA GLU A 122 14.46 -0.53 4.35
C GLU A 122 12.92 -0.59 4.33
N LYS A 123 12.34 -0.63 3.12
CA LYS A 123 10.89 -0.60 2.93
C LYS A 123 10.42 -1.49 1.80
N ILE A 124 9.30 -2.16 2.04
CA ILE A 124 8.49 -2.87 1.04
C ILE A 124 7.13 -2.20 0.98
N THR A 125 6.63 -1.92 -0.23
CA THR A 125 5.28 -1.37 -0.41
C THR A 125 4.46 -2.29 -1.30
N VAL A 126 3.31 -2.74 -0.80
CA VAL A 126 2.30 -3.47 -1.58
C VAL A 126 1.26 -2.48 -2.07
N GLY A 127 1.10 -2.37 -3.37
CA GLY A 127 0.14 -1.46 -3.99
C GLY A 127 -0.87 -2.21 -4.86
N PHE A 128 -2.11 -1.77 -4.83
CA PHE A 128 -3.20 -2.25 -5.67
C PHE A 128 -3.56 -1.16 -6.68
N LEU A 129 -3.68 -1.55 -7.95
CA LEU A 129 -3.92 -0.66 -9.08
C LEU A 129 -5.33 -0.91 -9.60
N PRO A 130 -6.14 0.12 -9.81
CA PRO A 130 -7.48 -0.07 -10.35
C PRO A 130 -7.41 -0.81 -11.70
N CYS A 131 -8.18 -1.86 -11.82
CA CYS A 131 -8.27 -2.66 -13.03
C CYS A 131 -9.54 -2.32 -13.82
N LYS A 132 -9.44 -2.33 -15.14
CA LYS A 132 -10.60 -2.12 -16.03
C LYS A 132 -11.53 -3.34 -16.09
N ASN A 133 -11.03 -4.50 -15.70
CA ASN A 133 -11.80 -5.73 -15.68
C ASN A 133 -12.29 -6.01 -14.25
N ALA A 134 -13.60 -6.08 -14.07
CA ALA A 134 -14.21 -6.30 -12.76
C ALA A 134 -13.80 -7.63 -12.10
N SER A 135 -13.37 -8.64 -12.88
CA SER A 135 -12.96 -9.96 -12.37
C SER A 135 -11.46 -10.11 -12.12
N THR A 136 -10.67 -9.04 -12.27
CA THR A 136 -9.22 -9.11 -12.11
C THR A 136 -8.70 -7.86 -11.43
N GLU A 137 -7.90 -8.05 -10.39
CA GLU A 137 -7.15 -6.97 -9.74
C GLU A 137 -5.67 -7.10 -10.08
N ILE A 138 -5.01 -5.96 -10.22
CA ILE A 138 -3.58 -5.89 -10.48
C ILE A 138 -2.90 -5.21 -9.32
N GLY A 139 -1.86 -5.85 -8.78
CA GLY A 139 -1.03 -5.27 -7.75
C GLY A 139 0.43 -5.19 -8.14
N ARG A 140 1.17 -4.40 -7.38
CA ARG A 140 2.62 -4.29 -7.47
C ARG A 140 3.23 -4.28 -6.09
N ILE A 141 4.36 -4.96 -5.98
CA ILE A 141 5.19 -4.90 -4.80
C ILE A 141 6.44 -4.11 -5.18
N PHE A 142 6.64 -2.99 -4.52
CA PHE A 142 7.82 -2.15 -4.67
C PHE A 142 8.81 -2.52 -3.57
N VAL A 143 10.01 -2.88 -3.98
CA VAL A 143 11.13 -3.16 -3.09
C VAL A 143 12.11 -2.00 -3.27
N GLU A 144 12.26 -1.19 -2.24
CA GLU A 144 13.12 -0.01 -2.28
C GLU A 144 14.53 -0.36 -2.76
N ASN A 145 15.08 0.44 -3.67
CA ASN A 145 16.39 0.26 -4.31
C ASN A 145 16.56 -1.04 -5.16
N GLN A 146 15.50 -1.87 -5.32
CA GLN A 146 15.56 -3.12 -6.08
C GLN A 146 14.60 -3.13 -7.29
N GLY A 147 13.52 -2.37 -7.24
CA GLY A 147 12.52 -2.32 -8.30
C GLY A 147 11.13 -2.77 -7.86
N ASN A 148 10.37 -3.35 -8.80
CA ASN A 148 9.01 -3.79 -8.49
C ASN A 148 8.68 -5.15 -9.12
N VAL A 149 7.71 -5.83 -8.51
CA VAL A 149 7.14 -7.09 -8.96
C VAL A 149 5.65 -6.91 -9.16
N GLY A 150 5.15 -7.20 -10.37
CA GLY A 150 3.70 -7.19 -10.66
C GLY A 150 3.06 -8.53 -10.35
N PHE A 151 1.82 -8.50 -9.84
CA PHE A 151 0.98 -9.68 -9.68
C PHE A 151 -0.46 -9.38 -10.12
N SER A 152 -1.24 -10.43 -10.37
CA SER A 152 -2.66 -10.31 -10.69
C SER A 152 -3.48 -11.31 -9.89
N LEU A 153 -4.64 -10.86 -9.44
CA LEU A 153 -5.60 -11.63 -8.65
C LEU A 153 -6.83 -11.90 -9.51
N MET A 154 -7.21 -13.18 -9.63
CA MET A 154 -8.43 -13.57 -10.34
C MET A 154 -9.58 -13.60 -9.36
N LEU A 155 -10.44 -12.59 -9.42
CA LEU A 155 -11.56 -12.42 -8.51
C LEU A 155 -12.68 -13.40 -8.86
N LYS A 156 -13.44 -13.81 -7.85
CA LYS A 156 -14.64 -14.64 -8.01
C LYS A 156 -15.88 -13.79 -7.74
N PRO A 157 -16.99 -14.04 -8.44
CA PRO A 157 -18.22 -13.35 -8.14
C PRO A 157 -18.73 -13.71 -6.74
N ILE A 158 -19.30 -12.72 -6.06
CA ILE A 158 -19.96 -12.95 -4.78
C ILE A 158 -21.26 -13.69 -5.07
N ASP A 159 -21.47 -14.84 -4.44
CA ASP A 159 -22.74 -15.54 -4.46
C ASP A 159 -23.69 -14.85 -3.48
N HIS A 160 -24.77 -14.31 -3.99
CA HIS A 160 -25.80 -13.62 -3.21
C HIS A 160 -27.18 -13.89 -3.76
N LYS A 161 -28.19 -13.63 -2.91
CA LYS A 161 -29.62 -13.73 -3.22
C LYS A 161 -30.31 -12.40 -2.90
N GLY A 162 -31.53 -12.22 -3.36
CA GLY A 162 -32.32 -11.03 -3.08
C GLY A 162 -32.18 -9.96 -4.14
N ALA A 163 -32.04 -8.68 -3.76
CA ALA A 163 -32.07 -7.53 -4.68
C ALA A 163 -30.99 -7.56 -5.79
N TYR A 164 -29.98 -8.37 -5.62
CA TYR A 164 -28.82 -8.46 -6.53
C TYR A 164 -28.76 -9.78 -7.30
N ASP A 165 -29.80 -10.58 -7.29
CA ASP A 165 -29.83 -11.95 -7.87
C ASP A 165 -29.44 -12.04 -9.35
N ASN A 166 -29.57 -10.94 -10.10
CA ASN A 166 -29.27 -10.90 -11.52
C ASN A 166 -27.92 -10.25 -11.85
N ASP A 167 -27.20 -9.73 -10.83
CA ASP A 167 -25.96 -9.00 -11.03
C ASP A 167 -24.76 -9.84 -10.59
N VAL A 168 -23.75 -9.94 -11.45
CA VAL A 168 -22.45 -10.49 -11.07
C VAL A 168 -21.65 -9.38 -10.39
N ILE A 169 -21.40 -9.55 -9.10
CA ILE A 169 -20.70 -8.56 -8.29
C ILE A 169 -19.33 -9.09 -7.90
N TYR A 170 -18.29 -8.31 -8.22
CA TYR A 170 -16.91 -8.53 -7.81
C TYR A 170 -16.49 -7.42 -6.84
N GLN A 171 -17.06 -7.43 -5.64
CA GLN A 171 -16.71 -6.47 -4.60
C GLN A 171 -15.64 -7.04 -3.70
N TYR A 172 -14.49 -6.42 -3.74
CA TYR A 172 -13.32 -6.74 -2.94
C TYR A 172 -12.74 -5.47 -2.33
N ASN A 173 -12.09 -5.63 -1.21
CA ASN A 173 -11.31 -4.57 -0.59
C ASN A 173 -10.03 -5.14 0.00
N THR A 174 -9.11 -4.27 0.34
CA THR A 174 -7.82 -4.67 0.90
C THR A 174 -7.65 -4.13 2.32
N LEU A 175 -6.96 -4.89 3.14
CA LEU A 175 -6.56 -4.52 4.50
C LEU A 175 -5.10 -4.93 4.70
N PRO A 176 -4.32 -4.14 5.45
CA PRO A 176 -2.99 -4.55 5.88
C PRO A 176 -3.10 -5.57 7.02
N PHE A 177 -2.07 -6.38 7.19
CA PHE A 177 -1.90 -7.15 8.40
C PHE A 177 -1.19 -6.30 9.47
N LYS A 178 -1.52 -6.53 10.74
CA LYS A 178 -0.77 -6.01 11.88
C LYS A 178 0.68 -6.50 11.82
N ALA A 179 1.55 -5.81 12.53
CA ALA A 179 2.96 -6.19 12.61
C ALA A 179 3.13 -7.66 13.04
N SER A 180 3.90 -8.40 12.27
CA SER A 180 4.26 -9.80 12.56
C SER A 180 5.69 -9.88 13.07
N ALA A 181 5.96 -10.84 13.97
CA ALA A 181 7.33 -11.15 14.35
C ALA A 181 8.09 -11.70 13.13
N PHE A 182 9.33 -11.22 12.96
CA PHE A 182 10.22 -11.77 11.95
C PHE A 182 10.67 -13.17 12.34
N GLU A 183 10.49 -14.13 11.44
CA GLU A 183 11.06 -15.47 11.52
C GLU A 183 11.63 -15.85 10.15
N GLU A 184 12.93 -16.23 10.12
CA GLU A 184 13.60 -16.66 8.90
C GLU A 184 12.91 -17.87 8.28
N GLY A 185 12.69 -17.82 6.96
CA GLY A 185 12.04 -18.90 6.20
C GLY A 185 10.54 -19.01 6.38
N LYS A 186 9.92 -18.23 7.25
CA LYS A 186 8.47 -18.24 7.43
C LYS A 186 7.78 -17.17 6.58
N PHE A 187 6.58 -17.47 6.18
CA PHE A 187 5.71 -16.54 5.48
C PHE A 187 5.19 -15.48 6.45
N ILE A 188 5.41 -14.23 6.11
CA ILE A 188 4.95 -13.04 6.84
C ILE A 188 3.85 -12.40 6.00
N PRO A 189 2.58 -12.40 6.43
CA PRO A 189 1.51 -11.75 5.71
C PRO A 189 1.66 -10.23 5.78
N LEU A 190 1.43 -9.56 4.64
CA LEU A 190 1.55 -8.10 4.51
C LEU A 190 0.17 -7.46 4.29
N ALA A 191 -0.57 -7.93 3.29
CA ALA A 191 -1.88 -7.40 2.96
C ALA A 191 -2.82 -8.52 2.51
N THR A 192 -4.10 -8.34 2.75
CA THR A 192 -5.15 -9.17 2.18
C THR A 192 -5.93 -8.41 1.12
N TYR A 193 -6.47 -9.13 0.14
CA TYR A 193 -7.45 -8.65 -0.82
C TYR A 193 -8.63 -9.60 -0.77
N ALA A 194 -9.72 -9.19 -0.12
CA ALA A 194 -10.79 -10.05 0.34
C ALA A 194 -12.15 -9.65 -0.24
N SER A 195 -12.96 -10.63 -0.59
CA SER A 195 -14.31 -10.41 -1.10
C SER A 195 -15.23 -9.91 0.00
N PHE A 196 -16.23 -9.15 -0.40
CA PHE A 196 -17.41 -8.92 0.43
C PHE A 196 -18.21 -10.23 0.53
N TRP A 197 -19.15 -10.29 1.47
CA TRP A 197 -20.09 -11.41 1.59
C TRP A 197 -21.50 -10.87 1.78
N PHE A 198 -22.48 -11.69 1.43
CA PHE A 198 -23.88 -11.35 1.63
C PHE A 198 -24.37 -11.90 2.98
N ASP A 199 -24.78 -11.00 3.88
CA ASP A 199 -25.40 -11.36 5.16
C ASP A 199 -26.92 -11.49 4.98
N GLU A 200 -27.41 -12.73 4.88
CA GLU A 200 -28.82 -13.03 4.69
C GLU A 200 -29.72 -12.50 5.83
N ARG A 201 -29.20 -12.43 7.07
CA ARG A 201 -29.96 -11.97 8.24
C ARG A 201 -30.38 -10.51 8.13
N PHE A 202 -29.53 -9.69 7.48
CA PHE A 202 -29.76 -8.26 7.33
C PHE A 202 -30.03 -7.86 5.89
N ASN A 203 -29.96 -8.79 4.95
CA ASN A 203 -30.12 -8.55 3.51
C ASN A 203 -29.21 -7.45 2.99
N ILE A 204 -27.93 -7.48 3.38
CA ILE A 204 -26.91 -6.50 2.98
C ILE A 204 -25.62 -7.19 2.57
N ILE A 205 -24.86 -6.51 1.69
CA ILE A 205 -23.49 -6.88 1.39
C ILE A 205 -22.60 -6.26 2.45
N ARG A 206 -21.73 -7.07 3.06
CA ARG A 206 -20.80 -6.67 4.10
C ARG A 206 -19.36 -6.81 3.65
N PHE A 207 -18.54 -5.99 4.21
CA PHE A 207 -17.10 -6.16 4.32
C PHE A 207 -16.72 -5.97 5.78
N CYS A 208 -15.57 -6.53 6.16
CA CYS A 208 -15.04 -6.36 7.50
C CYS A 208 -14.92 -4.89 7.90
N GLY A 209 -15.37 -4.58 9.11
CA GLY A 209 -15.19 -3.27 9.73
C GLY A 209 -13.86 -3.08 10.45
N ALA A 210 -12.90 -4.02 10.32
CA ALA A 210 -11.56 -3.88 10.87
C ALA A 210 -10.70 -2.97 9.99
N GLU A 211 -9.74 -2.29 10.60
CA GLU A 211 -8.73 -1.49 9.88
C GLU A 211 -7.50 -2.33 9.50
N GLU A 212 -7.24 -3.41 10.25
CA GLU A 212 -6.11 -4.32 10.08
C GLU A 212 -6.52 -5.77 10.41
N VAL A 213 -5.80 -6.74 9.86
CA VAL A 213 -6.00 -8.17 10.09
C VAL A 213 -4.91 -8.73 11.01
N ASP A 214 -5.26 -9.65 11.91
CA ASP A 214 -4.28 -10.33 12.74
C ASP A 214 -3.44 -11.32 11.93
N PRO A 215 -2.10 -11.36 12.12
CA PRO A 215 -1.19 -12.14 11.27
C PRO A 215 -1.32 -13.66 11.42
N ASP A 216 -1.98 -14.14 12.47
CA ASP A 216 -2.32 -15.54 12.66
C ASP A 216 -3.55 -16.00 11.85
N MET A 217 -4.20 -15.05 11.17
CA MET A 217 -5.37 -15.26 10.31
C MET A 217 -6.59 -15.88 11.06
N THR A 218 -6.65 -15.75 12.38
CA THR A 218 -7.73 -16.32 13.22
C THR A 218 -8.90 -15.35 13.43
N THR A 219 -8.92 -14.21 12.72
CA THR A 219 -10.00 -13.23 12.86
C THR A 219 -11.29 -13.75 12.21
N ASP A 220 -12.41 -13.57 12.90
CA ASP A 220 -13.78 -13.88 12.43
C ASP A 220 -14.06 -13.35 11.02
N VAL A 221 -13.34 -12.29 10.64
CA VAL A 221 -13.40 -11.65 9.33
C VAL A 221 -13.04 -12.57 8.19
N LEU A 222 -11.92 -13.29 8.31
CA LEU A 222 -11.45 -14.21 7.28
C LEU A 222 -12.28 -15.50 7.26
N GLU A 223 -12.84 -15.89 8.40
CA GLU A 223 -13.76 -17.04 8.48
C GLU A 223 -15.07 -16.82 7.71
N GLU A 224 -15.61 -15.59 7.78
CA GLU A 224 -16.84 -15.20 7.07
C GLU A 224 -16.59 -14.87 5.58
N THR A 225 -15.34 -14.61 5.18
CA THR A 225 -15.00 -14.18 3.83
C THR A 225 -15.00 -15.35 2.84
N PRO A 226 -15.86 -15.34 1.81
CA PRO A 226 -15.98 -16.46 0.87
C PRO A 226 -14.72 -16.74 0.06
N HIS A 227 -13.97 -15.68 -0.30
CA HIS A 227 -12.78 -15.77 -1.13
C HIS A 227 -11.82 -14.61 -0.86
N TYR A 228 -10.54 -14.92 -0.62
CA TYR A 228 -9.54 -13.88 -0.38
C TYR A 228 -8.14 -14.32 -0.80
N PHE A 229 -7.29 -13.32 -0.97
CA PHE A 229 -5.86 -13.48 -1.20
C PHE A 229 -5.08 -12.89 -0.05
N VAL A 230 -3.97 -13.52 0.29
CA VAL A 230 -2.97 -12.98 1.21
C VAL A 230 -1.68 -12.77 0.43
N ILE A 231 -1.21 -11.54 0.41
CA ILE A 231 0.08 -11.16 -0.15
C ILE A 231 1.06 -11.10 1.01
N GLY A 232 2.17 -11.82 0.91
CA GLY A 232 3.16 -11.84 1.97
C GLY A 232 4.57 -12.09 1.45
N VAL A 233 5.52 -12.14 2.37
CA VAL A 233 6.95 -12.21 2.10
C VAL A 233 7.62 -13.30 2.93
N ILE A 234 8.66 -13.91 2.37
CA ILE A 234 9.55 -14.86 3.03
C ILE A 234 10.97 -14.33 2.87
N PHE A 235 11.71 -14.27 3.96
CA PHE A 235 13.12 -13.91 3.97
C PHE A 235 13.96 -15.15 4.26
N ASN A 236 14.77 -15.56 3.29
CA ASN A 236 15.69 -16.67 3.43
C ASN A 236 17.12 -16.13 3.44
N LYS A 237 17.94 -16.52 4.40
CA LYS A 237 19.33 -16.10 4.45
C LYS A 237 20.04 -16.45 3.12
N ALA A 238 20.79 -15.49 2.58
CA ALA A 238 21.50 -15.62 1.31
C ALA A 238 22.85 -16.35 1.46
#